data_706df67f04266b3bfbac60e7e71909d4
#
_entry.id   706df67f04266b3bfbac60e7e71909d4
#
_cell.length_a   1.000
_cell.length_b   1.000
_cell.length_c   1.000
_cell.angle_alpha   90.00
_cell.angle_beta   90.00
_cell.angle_gamma   90.00
#
_symmetry.space_group_name_H-M   'P 1'
#
loop_
_entity.id
_entity.type
_entity.pdbx_description
1 polymer ?
#
loop_
_entity_poly.entity_id
_entity_poly.type
_entity_poly.pdbx_seq_one_letter_code
_entity_poly.pdbx_strand_id
1 'polypeptide(L)'
;MKKGADMKIGEFAKKFDTSVSTVRHYINLGLLVPEKDGFQYCFEDDDCREMEIITTMKNAGFKLSELNKYLSIFRFYNKDDYLLYEKLLEYLRIKKADLYAERHRINTYIRLINKKIKEIEASSIYAAGKNAGSDDKSAFSQLPGFPLSAVDLLRCPHCQSRLHLSGIDITGDSITEGKLTCSCGYQAGLRNGIIFTDILKDLDNDDKFLYSYFGEDNVSINEDGLLLMAIDEHSNEYMPNLHRSSLWIHKELENIDLNSKVILFPELSMQYLYSHCHDNLAYNSIFIVTSPSERTIQTMRQHIANAAPYLKIAYIINQDGKLPLRTGCIDAVIDYMGSCNLGFFEQKHYFDMISPYVADEAIIAGTTEYY
;
A
#
# COMPACT_ATOMS: atom_id res chain seq x y z
N MET A 1 10.41 -65.98 6.27
CA MET A 1 10.63 -64.55 6.12
C MET A 1 10.26 -63.87 7.45
N LYS A 2 11.17 -63.18 8.12
CA LYS A 2 10.88 -62.46 9.38
C LYS A 2 9.98 -61.26 8.99
N LYS A 3 8.73 -61.24 9.53
CA LYS A 3 7.91 -60.01 9.49
C LYS A 3 8.74 -58.89 10.15
N GLY A 4 8.98 -57.86 9.39
CA GLY A 4 9.55 -56.63 9.95
C GLY A 4 8.63 -56.12 11.06
N ALA A 5 9.15 -55.40 12.03
CA ALA A 5 8.38 -54.90 13.13
C ALA A 5 7.34 -53.88 12.64
N ASP A 6 6.07 -54.20 12.74
CA ASP A 6 4.94 -53.33 12.41
C ASP A 6 5.04 -52.02 13.21
N MET A 7 5.29 -50.92 12.52
CA MET A 7 5.46 -49.60 13.13
C MET A 7 4.13 -48.84 13.13
N LYS A 8 3.79 -48.19 14.24
CA LYS A 8 2.60 -47.35 14.32
C LYS A 8 2.85 -45.97 13.71
N ILE A 9 1.78 -45.28 13.30
CA ILE A 9 1.87 -43.99 12.62
C ILE A 9 2.69 -42.93 13.39
N GLY A 10 2.64 -42.91 14.73
CA GLY A 10 3.43 -41.98 15.55
C GLY A 10 4.93 -42.28 15.51
N GLU A 11 5.31 -43.56 15.49
CA GLU A 11 6.69 -44.02 15.40
C GLU A 11 7.24 -43.78 13.99
N PHE A 12 6.41 -44.05 12.96
CA PHE A 12 6.74 -43.78 11.56
C PHE A 12 6.96 -42.28 11.33
N ALA A 13 6.05 -41.41 11.81
CA ALA A 13 6.19 -39.97 11.69
C ALA A 13 7.47 -39.47 12.38
N LYS A 14 7.79 -39.97 13.57
CA LYS A 14 9.03 -39.65 14.29
C LYS A 14 10.28 -40.12 13.56
N LYS A 15 10.26 -41.31 12.97
CA LYS A 15 11.40 -41.87 12.18
C LYS A 15 11.80 -40.96 11.03
N PHE A 16 10.83 -40.29 10.40
CA PHE A 16 11.04 -39.43 9.21
C PHE A 16 10.98 -37.93 9.53
N ASP A 17 11.07 -37.56 10.81
CA ASP A 17 11.03 -36.17 11.28
C ASP A 17 9.87 -35.38 10.66
N THR A 18 8.67 -35.98 10.72
CA THR A 18 7.46 -35.39 10.14
C THR A 18 6.28 -35.48 11.12
N SER A 19 5.19 -34.77 10.82
CA SER A 19 3.99 -34.82 11.67
C SER A 19 3.08 -36.00 11.28
N VAL A 20 2.32 -36.52 12.24
CA VAL A 20 1.28 -37.52 12.02
C VAL A 20 0.23 -37.01 11.01
N SER A 21 -0.06 -35.70 11.02
CA SER A 21 -0.98 -35.09 10.05
C SER A 21 -0.43 -35.15 8.62
N THR A 22 0.87 -34.92 8.42
CA THR A 22 1.55 -35.07 7.14
C THR A 22 1.49 -36.51 6.62
N VAL A 23 1.75 -37.50 7.49
CA VAL A 23 1.65 -38.90 7.11
C VAL A 23 0.21 -39.26 6.69
N ARG A 24 -0.80 -38.82 7.44
CA ARG A 24 -2.21 -38.99 7.07
C ARG A 24 -2.55 -38.32 5.73
N HIS A 25 -2.02 -37.15 5.48
CA HIS A 25 -2.19 -36.44 4.21
C HIS A 25 -1.60 -37.26 3.05
N TYR A 26 -0.41 -37.85 3.20
CA TYR A 26 0.19 -38.70 2.19
C TYR A 26 -0.62 -40.01 1.95
N ILE A 27 -1.20 -40.57 3.01
CA ILE A 27 -2.11 -41.69 2.87
C ILE A 27 -3.37 -41.33 2.08
N ASN A 28 -3.98 -40.19 2.42
CA ASN A 28 -5.17 -39.70 1.73
C ASN A 28 -4.92 -39.36 0.25
N LEU A 29 -3.70 -38.98 -0.11
CA LEU A 29 -3.29 -38.76 -1.51
C LEU A 29 -2.82 -40.02 -2.22
N GLY A 30 -2.79 -41.17 -1.54
CA GLY A 30 -2.29 -42.44 -2.12
C GLY A 30 -0.77 -42.48 -2.32
N LEU A 31 -0.04 -41.52 -1.72
CA LEU A 31 1.43 -41.55 -1.73
C LEU A 31 2.01 -42.61 -0.81
N LEU A 32 1.34 -42.94 0.28
CA LEU A 32 1.61 -44.06 1.17
C LEU A 32 0.37 -44.94 1.21
N VAL A 33 0.56 -46.28 1.19
CA VAL A 33 -0.53 -47.26 1.19
C VAL A 33 -0.27 -48.34 2.26
N PRO A 34 -0.15 -47.93 3.54
CA PRO A 34 0.13 -48.88 4.63
C PRO A 34 -1.02 -49.84 4.86
N GLU A 35 -0.72 -51.02 5.37
CA GLU A 35 -1.73 -51.97 5.80
C GLU A 35 -2.50 -51.45 7.02
N LYS A 36 -3.71 -52.00 7.22
CA LYS A 36 -4.53 -51.70 8.41
C LYS A 36 -4.74 -52.95 9.26
N ASP A 37 -4.44 -52.83 10.53
CA ASP A 37 -4.89 -53.76 11.54
C ASP A 37 -6.01 -53.12 12.37
N GLY A 38 -7.24 -53.51 12.06
CA GLY A 38 -8.44 -52.88 12.63
C GLY A 38 -8.55 -51.39 12.24
N PHE A 39 -8.44 -50.52 13.22
CA PHE A 39 -8.48 -49.05 13.01
C PHE A 39 -7.10 -48.37 12.95
N GLN A 40 -6.01 -49.14 13.08
CA GLN A 40 -4.65 -48.61 13.12
C GLN A 40 -3.90 -48.89 11.81
N TYR A 41 -3.12 -47.94 11.35
CA TYR A 41 -2.18 -48.11 10.26
C TYR A 41 -0.91 -48.80 10.77
N CYS A 42 -0.45 -49.80 10.05
CA CYS A 42 0.78 -50.56 10.28
C CYS A 42 1.74 -50.29 9.12
N PHE A 43 2.93 -49.79 9.45
CA PHE A 43 3.93 -49.46 8.44
C PHE A 43 5.05 -50.50 8.42
N GLU A 44 5.37 -50.98 7.23
CA GLU A 44 6.42 -51.97 6.97
C GLU A 44 7.66 -51.34 6.33
N ASP A 45 8.67 -52.14 6.05
CA ASP A 45 9.91 -51.69 5.40
C ASP A 45 9.67 -51.09 4.02
N ASP A 46 8.66 -51.53 3.29
CA ASP A 46 8.30 -51.00 1.98
C ASP A 46 7.71 -49.59 2.10
N ASP A 47 6.88 -49.30 3.12
CA ASP A 47 6.38 -47.95 3.41
C ASP A 47 7.53 -46.99 3.80
N CYS A 48 8.54 -47.51 4.50
CA CYS A 48 9.73 -46.73 4.81
C CYS A 48 10.49 -46.31 3.53
N ARG A 49 10.66 -47.25 2.58
CA ARG A 49 11.31 -46.92 1.28
C ARG A 49 10.51 -45.91 0.48
N GLU A 50 9.18 -46.07 0.47
CA GLU A 50 8.30 -45.07 -0.19
C GLU A 50 8.41 -43.72 0.45
N MET A 51 8.47 -43.59 1.77
CA MET A 51 8.63 -42.33 2.46
C MET A 51 10.00 -41.68 2.17
N GLU A 52 11.07 -42.51 2.07
CA GLU A 52 12.40 -42.02 1.64
C GLU A 52 12.36 -41.45 0.22
N ILE A 53 11.67 -42.13 -0.71
CA ILE A 53 11.44 -41.65 -2.07
C ILE A 53 10.67 -40.34 -2.06
N ILE A 54 9.57 -40.26 -1.32
CA ILE A 54 8.74 -39.05 -1.19
C ILE A 54 9.61 -37.87 -0.71
N THR A 55 10.36 -38.07 0.37
CA THR A 55 11.21 -37.03 0.96
C THR A 55 12.29 -36.56 0.00
N THR A 56 12.99 -37.50 -0.63
CA THR A 56 14.07 -37.20 -1.59
C THR A 56 13.56 -36.44 -2.82
N MET A 57 12.49 -36.92 -3.40
CA MET A 57 11.95 -36.34 -4.63
C MET A 57 11.25 -34.98 -4.36
N LYS A 58 10.60 -34.82 -3.19
CA LYS A 58 10.05 -33.53 -2.77
C LYS A 58 11.16 -32.47 -2.67
N ASN A 59 12.28 -32.82 -2.05
CA ASN A 59 13.45 -31.94 -1.96
C ASN A 59 14.07 -31.64 -3.34
N ALA A 60 13.88 -32.53 -4.33
CA ALA A 60 14.26 -32.30 -5.72
C ALA A 60 13.22 -31.52 -6.53
N GLY A 61 12.18 -30.95 -5.89
CA GLY A 61 11.19 -30.09 -6.54
C GLY A 61 10.07 -30.82 -7.27
N PHE A 62 9.78 -32.07 -6.91
CA PHE A 62 8.61 -32.77 -7.41
C PHE A 62 7.34 -32.32 -6.72
N LYS A 63 6.28 -32.08 -7.48
CA LYS A 63 4.92 -31.85 -6.95
C LYS A 63 4.34 -33.18 -6.46
N LEU A 64 3.37 -33.13 -5.52
CA LEU A 64 2.76 -34.35 -4.97
C LEU A 64 2.10 -35.22 -6.07
N SER A 65 1.52 -34.60 -7.10
CA SER A 65 0.96 -35.32 -8.25
C SER A 65 2.03 -36.06 -9.10
N GLU A 66 3.23 -35.50 -9.19
CA GLU A 66 4.37 -36.10 -9.87
C GLU A 66 4.95 -37.25 -9.05
N LEU A 67 5.00 -37.10 -7.73
CA LEU A 67 5.38 -38.16 -6.79
C LEU A 67 4.44 -39.37 -6.90
N ASN A 68 3.14 -39.13 -7.01
CA ASN A 68 2.17 -40.21 -7.16
C ASN A 68 2.43 -41.03 -8.44
N LYS A 69 2.74 -40.35 -9.55
CA LYS A 69 3.12 -41.05 -10.79
C LYS A 69 4.40 -41.88 -10.63
N TYR A 70 5.43 -41.32 -9.99
CA TYR A 70 6.68 -42.02 -9.75
C TYR A 70 6.47 -43.27 -8.89
N LEU A 71 5.73 -43.15 -7.77
CA LEU A 71 5.41 -44.27 -6.89
C LEU A 71 4.52 -45.31 -7.56
N SER A 72 3.62 -44.91 -8.46
CA SER A 72 2.82 -45.83 -9.25
C SER A 72 3.70 -46.69 -10.16
N ILE A 73 4.70 -46.11 -10.82
CA ILE A 73 5.70 -46.84 -11.59
C ILE A 73 6.45 -47.84 -10.68
N PHE A 74 6.94 -47.32 -9.53
CA PHE A 74 7.71 -48.10 -8.56
C PHE A 74 6.94 -49.31 -8.00
N ARG A 75 5.62 -49.21 -7.83
CA ARG A 75 4.75 -50.28 -7.32
C ARG A 75 4.29 -51.25 -8.40
N PHE A 76 4.16 -50.79 -9.66
CA PHE A 76 3.60 -51.58 -10.74
C PHE A 76 4.57 -52.62 -11.29
N TYR A 77 5.85 -52.30 -11.34
CA TYR A 77 6.87 -53.18 -11.89
C TYR A 77 7.54 -54.01 -10.79
N ASN A 78 7.99 -55.21 -11.17
CA ASN A 78 8.80 -56.07 -10.27
C ASN A 78 10.11 -55.34 -9.93
N LYS A 79 10.50 -55.34 -8.65
CA LYS A 79 11.72 -54.63 -8.13
C LYS A 79 13.02 -55.19 -8.73
N ASP A 80 13.00 -56.44 -9.22
CA ASP A 80 14.15 -57.11 -9.85
C ASP A 80 14.15 -56.98 -11.39
N ASP A 81 13.17 -56.24 -11.95
CA ASP A 81 13.02 -56.11 -13.39
C ASP A 81 13.76 -54.86 -13.90
N TYR A 82 14.63 -55.05 -14.89
CA TYR A 82 15.31 -53.97 -15.59
C TYR A 82 14.35 -52.87 -16.11
N LEU A 83 13.16 -53.28 -16.54
CA LEU A 83 12.15 -52.38 -17.09
C LEU A 83 11.67 -51.32 -16.06
N LEU A 84 11.63 -51.69 -14.77
CA LEU A 84 11.35 -50.73 -13.71
C LEU A 84 12.36 -49.56 -13.74
N TYR A 85 13.64 -49.92 -13.76
CA TYR A 85 14.70 -48.89 -13.71
C TYR A 85 14.72 -48.04 -14.98
N GLU A 86 14.45 -48.62 -16.15
CA GLU A 86 14.31 -47.83 -17.39
C GLU A 86 13.19 -46.79 -17.28
N LYS A 87 12.01 -47.23 -16.82
CA LYS A 87 10.86 -46.31 -16.68
C LYS A 87 11.09 -45.20 -15.64
N LEU A 88 11.70 -45.52 -14.53
CA LEU A 88 12.07 -44.54 -13.53
C LEU A 88 13.11 -43.53 -14.07
N LEU A 89 14.12 -44.01 -14.77
CA LEU A 89 15.13 -43.16 -15.41
C LEU A 89 14.52 -42.27 -16.49
N GLU A 90 13.62 -42.78 -17.31
CA GLU A 90 12.89 -42.02 -18.32
C GLU A 90 12.13 -40.85 -17.62
N TYR A 91 11.38 -41.15 -16.56
CA TYR A 91 10.62 -40.18 -15.81
C TYR A 91 11.49 -39.09 -15.16
N LEU A 92 12.61 -39.50 -14.56
CA LEU A 92 13.57 -38.57 -13.97
C LEU A 92 14.25 -37.66 -15.02
N ARG A 93 14.54 -38.20 -16.22
CA ARG A 93 15.10 -37.43 -17.35
C ARG A 93 14.13 -36.36 -17.84
N ILE A 94 12.85 -36.68 -17.93
CA ILE A 94 11.79 -35.73 -18.29
C ILE A 94 11.75 -34.61 -17.25
N LYS A 95 11.65 -34.93 -15.96
CA LYS A 95 11.63 -33.92 -14.90
C LYS A 95 12.87 -33.04 -14.93
N LYS A 96 14.05 -33.61 -15.13
CA LYS A 96 15.28 -32.85 -15.27
C LYS A 96 15.23 -31.87 -16.46
N ALA A 97 14.69 -32.28 -17.58
CA ALA A 97 14.53 -31.44 -18.77
C ALA A 97 13.57 -30.28 -18.49
N ASP A 98 12.46 -30.55 -17.81
CA ASP A 98 11.49 -29.51 -17.40
C ASP A 98 12.12 -28.47 -16.47
N LEU A 99 12.92 -28.89 -15.48
CA LEU A 99 13.64 -27.99 -14.59
C LEU A 99 14.68 -27.12 -15.33
N TYR A 100 15.36 -27.66 -16.35
CA TYR A 100 16.25 -26.87 -17.20
C TYR A 100 15.49 -25.82 -18.03
N ALA A 101 14.35 -26.20 -18.57
CA ALA A 101 13.49 -25.28 -19.33
C ALA A 101 12.96 -24.15 -18.42
N GLU A 102 12.54 -24.49 -17.20
CA GLU A 102 12.08 -23.52 -16.22
C GLU A 102 13.21 -22.56 -15.81
N ARG A 103 14.40 -23.08 -15.52
CA ARG A 103 15.58 -22.24 -15.24
C ARG A 103 15.89 -21.28 -16.39
N HIS A 104 15.77 -21.74 -17.63
CA HIS A 104 15.99 -20.88 -18.80
C HIS A 104 14.95 -19.75 -18.89
N ARG A 105 13.65 -20.05 -18.61
CA ARG A 105 12.59 -19.03 -18.54
C ARG A 105 12.86 -18.01 -17.44
N ILE A 106 13.18 -18.46 -16.23
CA ILE A 106 13.50 -17.60 -15.10
C ILE A 106 14.67 -16.66 -15.44
N ASN A 107 15.75 -17.17 -16.02
CA ASN A 107 16.88 -16.37 -16.46
C ASN A 107 16.51 -15.32 -17.51
N THR A 108 15.53 -15.64 -18.35
CA THR A 108 15.01 -14.69 -19.35
C THR A 108 14.20 -13.59 -18.66
N TYR A 109 13.36 -13.90 -17.69
CA TYR A 109 12.60 -12.93 -16.92
C TYR A 109 13.51 -11.98 -16.14
N ILE A 110 14.54 -12.53 -15.47
CA ILE A 110 15.55 -11.73 -14.77
C ILE A 110 16.24 -10.73 -15.72
N ARG A 111 16.60 -11.17 -16.94
CA ARG A 111 17.20 -10.26 -17.95
C ARG A 111 16.27 -9.14 -18.36
N LEU A 112 14.96 -9.43 -18.55
CA LEU A 112 13.95 -8.41 -18.90
C LEU A 112 13.76 -7.41 -17.77
N ILE A 113 13.67 -7.89 -16.52
CA ILE A 113 13.56 -7.04 -15.34
C ILE A 113 14.81 -6.15 -15.21
N ASN A 114 16.00 -6.71 -15.33
CA ASN A 114 17.25 -5.94 -15.25
C ASN A 114 17.35 -4.89 -16.37
N LYS A 115 16.83 -5.19 -17.56
CA LYS A 115 16.72 -4.19 -18.62
C LYS A 115 15.82 -3.04 -18.22
N LYS A 116 14.64 -3.34 -17.62
CA LYS A 116 13.70 -2.31 -17.17
C LYS A 116 14.27 -1.45 -16.04
N ILE A 117 14.97 -2.06 -15.09
CA ILE A 117 15.69 -1.34 -14.02
C ILE A 117 16.67 -0.33 -14.64
N LYS A 118 17.51 -0.76 -15.58
CA LYS A 118 18.46 0.13 -16.24
C LYS A 118 17.79 1.27 -17.02
N GLU A 119 16.65 1.01 -17.66
CA GLU A 119 15.87 2.05 -18.37
C GLU A 119 15.37 3.12 -17.38
N ILE A 120 14.90 2.72 -16.19
CA ILE A 120 14.45 3.64 -15.16
C ILE A 120 15.63 4.42 -14.59
N GLU A 121 16.72 3.75 -14.24
CA GLU A 121 17.95 4.38 -13.71
C GLU A 121 18.57 5.39 -14.68
N ALA A 122 18.44 5.14 -15.98
CA ALA A 122 18.93 6.05 -17.04
C ALA A 122 17.95 7.20 -17.35
N SER A 123 16.75 7.19 -16.77
CA SER A 123 15.79 8.28 -17.00
C SER A 123 16.30 9.57 -16.38
N SER A 124 16.12 10.70 -17.11
CA SER A 124 16.55 12.02 -16.64
C SER A 124 15.90 12.42 -15.31
N ILE A 125 14.67 12.00 -15.10
CA ILE A 125 13.89 12.26 -13.88
C ILE A 125 14.55 11.57 -12.67
N TYR A 126 14.87 10.28 -12.80
CA TYR A 126 15.52 9.52 -11.71
C TYR A 126 16.95 10.02 -11.45
N ALA A 127 17.72 10.31 -12.49
CA ALA A 127 19.07 10.86 -12.38
C ALA A 127 19.10 12.24 -11.71
N ALA A 128 18.11 13.11 -12.02
CA ALA A 128 17.95 14.41 -11.38
C ALA A 128 17.59 14.29 -9.90
N GLY A 129 16.65 13.39 -9.55
CA GLY A 129 16.26 13.14 -8.16
C GLY A 129 17.41 12.60 -7.31
N LYS A 130 18.22 11.68 -7.85
CA LYS A 130 19.37 11.12 -7.14
C LYS A 130 20.48 12.16 -6.91
N ASN A 131 20.70 13.06 -7.85
CA ASN A 131 21.69 14.14 -7.71
C ASN A 131 21.23 15.22 -6.73
N ALA A 132 19.92 15.43 -6.58
CA ALA A 132 19.36 16.33 -5.56
C ALA A 132 19.46 15.76 -4.13
N GLY A 133 19.61 14.45 -3.96
CA GLY A 133 19.67 13.78 -2.66
C GLY A 133 21.07 13.56 -2.09
N SER A 134 22.15 13.79 -2.85
CA SER A 134 23.49 13.33 -2.43
C SER A 134 24.43 14.38 -1.81
N ASP A 135 24.15 15.69 -1.89
CA ASP A 135 25.18 16.66 -1.47
C ASP A 135 24.74 17.87 -0.65
N ASP A 136 23.49 18.00 -0.23
CA ASP A 136 23.16 19.16 0.58
C ASP A 136 21.99 18.92 1.54
N LYS A 137 22.28 18.41 2.74
CA LYS A 137 21.36 18.56 3.89
C LYS A 137 21.13 20.06 4.26
N SER A 138 21.82 20.99 3.59
CA SER A 138 21.68 22.44 3.74
C SER A 138 20.84 23.08 2.63
N ALA A 139 20.60 22.38 1.51
CA ALA A 139 19.67 22.78 0.45
C ALA A 139 18.28 22.10 0.62
N PHE A 140 17.82 21.92 1.84
CA PHE A 140 16.39 21.94 2.08
C PHE A 140 15.92 23.36 1.70
N SER A 141 15.63 23.56 0.42
CA SER A 141 14.83 24.69 -0.03
C SER A 141 13.67 24.75 0.95
N GLN A 142 13.57 25.84 1.72
CA GLN A 142 12.54 26.00 2.74
C GLN A 142 11.21 25.66 2.09
N LEU A 143 10.54 24.64 2.64
CA LEU A 143 9.23 24.26 2.13
C LEU A 143 8.32 25.48 2.13
N PRO A 144 7.51 25.72 1.08
CA PRO A 144 6.61 26.86 1.03
C PRO A 144 5.76 26.93 2.31
N GLY A 145 5.72 28.07 2.98
CA GLY A 145 4.91 28.27 4.17
C GLY A 145 3.41 28.38 3.84
N PHE A 146 2.62 28.80 4.82
CA PHE A 146 1.22 29.14 4.63
C PHE A 146 1.13 30.41 3.75
N PRO A 147 0.43 30.40 2.60
CA PRO A 147 0.43 31.52 1.67
C PRO A 147 -0.17 32.80 2.27
N LEU A 148 0.52 33.93 2.13
CA LEU A 148 -0.03 35.24 2.57
C LEU A 148 -1.37 35.56 1.91
N SER A 149 -1.56 35.14 0.66
CA SER A 149 -2.83 35.28 -0.08
C SER A 149 -4.00 34.52 0.54
N ALA A 150 -3.75 33.52 1.37
CA ALA A 150 -4.77 32.73 2.04
C ALA A 150 -5.15 33.29 3.44
N VAL A 151 -4.44 34.33 3.94
CA VAL A 151 -4.70 34.90 5.27
C VAL A 151 -6.11 35.50 5.37
N ASP A 152 -6.62 36.10 4.31
CA ASP A 152 -7.99 36.66 4.29
C ASP A 152 -9.10 35.60 4.38
N LEU A 153 -8.77 34.32 4.16
CA LEU A 153 -9.70 33.20 4.34
C LEU A 153 -9.85 32.79 5.81
N LEU A 154 -8.88 33.17 6.67
CA LEU A 154 -8.84 32.72 8.06
C LEU A 154 -9.92 33.39 8.91
N ARG A 155 -10.75 32.56 9.55
CA ARG A 155 -11.78 32.95 10.52
C ARG A 155 -11.84 31.93 11.65
N CYS A 156 -12.31 32.41 12.79
CA CYS A 156 -12.55 31.50 13.92
C CYS A 156 -13.65 30.48 13.59
N PRO A 157 -13.41 29.17 13.72
CA PRO A 157 -14.44 28.18 13.44
C PRO A 157 -15.64 28.22 14.40
N HIS A 158 -15.50 28.84 15.57
CA HIS A 158 -16.54 28.93 16.58
C HIS A 158 -17.47 30.14 16.38
N CYS A 159 -16.94 31.31 15.99
CA CYS A 159 -17.69 32.57 15.97
C CYS A 159 -17.52 33.37 14.68
N GLN A 160 -16.77 32.89 13.73
CA GLN A 160 -16.48 33.49 12.43
C GLN A 160 -15.81 34.88 12.49
N SER A 161 -15.38 35.35 13.67
CA SER A 161 -14.56 36.56 13.81
C SER A 161 -13.18 36.37 13.17
N ARG A 162 -12.56 37.48 12.75
CA ARG A 162 -11.19 37.44 12.24
C ARG A 162 -10.27 36.90 13.33
N LEU A 163 -9.36 36.00 12.90
CA LEU A 163 -8.31 35.50 13.77
C LEU A 163 -7.19 36.52 13.89
N HIS A 164 -6.69 36.68 15.12
CA HIS A 164 -5.51 37.45 15.39
C HIS A 164 -4.25 36.59 15.20
N LEU A 165 -3.35 37.07 14.33
CA LEU A 165 -2.06 36.41 14.10
C LEU A 165 -1.00 37.09 14.96
N SER A 166 -0.22 36.33 15.69
CA SER A 166 0.87 36.81 16.54
C SER A 166 2.10 35.89 16.47
N GLY A 167 3.28 36.45 16.75
CA GLY A 167 4.54 35.69 16.68
C GLY A 167 4.79 35.11 15.30
N ILE A 168 4.57 35.93 14.26
CA ILE A 168 4.65 35.47 12.85
C ILE A 168 6.08 35.60 12.35
N ASP A 169 6.57 34.50 11.74
CA ASP A 169 7.76 34.49 10.90
C ASP A 169 7.35 34.38 9.43
N ILE A 170 7.84 35.29 8.59
CA ILE A 170 7.52 35.36 7.17
C ILE A 170 8.78 35.09 6.36
N THR A 171 8.65 34.22 5.39
CA THR A 171 9.70 33.94 4.39
C THR A 171 9.09 34.05 3.00
N GLY A 172 9.56 35.04 2.22
CA GLY A 172 8.98 35.35 0.91
C GLY A 172 7.52 35.78 1.01
N ASP A 173 6.63 35.04 0.35
CA ASP A 173 5.18 35.26 0.34
C ASP A 173 4.39 34.32 1.27
N SER A 174 5.07 33.72 2.22
CA SER A 174 4.53 32.66 3.08
C SER A 174 4.86 32.89 4.56
N ILE A 175 3.94 32.43 5.43
CA ILE A 175 4.12 32.40 6.89
C ILE A 175 4.64 31.02 7.27
N THR A 176 5.76 30.96 7.99
CA THR A 176 6.35 29.70 8.45
C THR A 176 5.99 29.37 9.89
N GLU A 177 5.91 30.38 10.76
CA GLU A 177 5.57 30.22 12.18
C GLU A 177 4.53 31.26 12.60
N GLY A 178 3.72 30.91 13.61
CA GLY A 178 2.77 31.88 14.19
C GLY A 178 1.74 31.24 15.12
N LYS A 179 0.91 32.08 15.70
CA LYS A 179 -0.27 31.69 16.50
C LYS A 179 -1.51 32.39 15.97
N LEU A 180 -2.60 31.66 15.90
CA LEU A 180 -3.93 32.12 15.54
C LEU A 180 -4.78 32.14 16.82
N THR A 181 -5.34 33.25 17.18
CA THR A 181 -6.15 33.40 18.40
C THR A 181 -7.44 34.16 18.11
N CYS A 182 -8.47 33.90 18.90
CA CYS A 182 -9.75 34.57 18.84
C CYS A 182 -10.20 35.02 20.24
N SER A 183 -10.94 36.11 20.32
CA SER A 183 -11.53 36.62 21.56
C SER A 183 -12.52 35.64 22.23
N CYS A 184 -13.07 34.69 21.48
CA CYS A 184 -13.93 33.63 22.02
C CYS A 184 -13.15 32.47 22.70
N GLY A 185 -11.81 32.54 22.74
CA GLY A 185 -10.95 31.55 23.36
C GLY A 185 -10.38 30.49 22.38
N TYR A 186 -10.75 30.53 21.10
CA TYR A 186 -10.15 29.66 20.09
C TYR A 186 -8.67 29.99 19.89
N GLN A 187 -7.86 28.94 19.78
CA GLN A 187 -6.43 29.03 19.48
C GLN A 187 -6.04 27.92 18.49
N ALA A 188 -5.10 28.24 17.59
CA ALA A 188 -4.45 27.31 16.70
C ALA A 188 -2.97 27.69 16.54
N GLY A 189 -2.12 26.68 16.29
CA GLY A 189 -0.71 26.89 16.00
C GLY A 189 -0.47 26.92 14.48
N LEU A 190 0.54 27.70 14.06
CA LEU A 190 1.10 27.61 12.72
C LEU A 190 2.57 27.27 12.88
N ARG A 191 2.97 26.10 12.41
CA ARG A 191 4.34 25.59 12.53
C ARG A 191 4.80 25.04 11.18
N ASN A 192 5.99 25.45 10.77
CA ASN A 192 6.52 25.06 9.44
C ASN A 192 5.53 25.32 8.30
N GLY A 193 4.68 26.37 8.40
CA GLY A 193 3.68 26.70 7.38
C GLY A 193 2.44 25.80 7.37
N ILE A 194 2.22 24.98 8.39
CA ILE A 194 1.05 24.11 8.56
C ILE A 194 0.23 24.63 9.74
N ILE A 195 -1.08 24.76 9.57
CA ILE A 195 -2.00 25.12 10.66
C ILE A 195 -2.41 23.84 11.40
N PHE A 196 -2.28 23.87 12.73
CA PHE A 196 -2.73 22.84 13.66
C PHE A 196 -3.93 23.33 14.44
N THR A 197 -5.12 22.81 14.16
CA THR A 197 -6.38 23.27 14.78
C THR A 197 -6.60 22.72 16.19
N ASP A 198 -6.02 21.57 16.50
CA ASP A 198 -6.08 20.95 17.81
C ASP A 198 -4.76 21.11 18.55
N ILE A 199 -4.84 21.63 19.78
CA ILE A 199 -3.70 21.66 20.68
C ILE A 199 -3.54 20.26 21.26
N LEU A 200 -2.63 19.48 20.66
CA LEU A 200 -2.05 18.28 21.24
C LEU A 200 -3.04 17.25 21.83
N LYS A 201 -3.67 16.46 21.00
CA LYS A 201 -4.01 15.10 21.36
C LYS A 201 -2.99 14.17 20.68
N ASP A 202 -2.43 13.31 21.48
CA ASP A 202 -1.31 12.40 21.20
C ASP A 202 -1.10 12.02 19.72
N LEU A 203 0.07 12.38 19.20
CA LEU A 203 0.58 12.09 17.85
C LEU A 203 0.81 10.59 17.59
N ASP A 204 0.62 9.73 18.60
CA ASP A 204 0.76 8.26 18.47
C ASP A 204 -0.36 7.57 17.63
N ASN A 205 -1.32 8.33 17.10
CA ASN A 205 -2.42 7.79 16.32
C ASN A 205 -2.21 7.84 14.79
N ASP A 206 -1.16 8.49 14.29
CA ASP A 206 -0.94 8.62 12.85
C ASP A 206 -0.77 7.27 12.14
N ASP A 207 -0.03 6.35 12.75
CA ASP A 207 0.18 5.02 12.18
C ASP A 207 -1.10 4.16 12.29
N LYS A 208 -1.86 4.28 13.36
CA LYS A 208 -3.11 3.51 13.55
C LYS A 208 -4.17 3.83 12.49
N PHE A 209 -4.22 5.07 12.02
CA PHE A 209 -5.17 5.48 10.99
C PHE A 209 -4.89 4.78 9.65
N LEU A 210 -3.65 4.77 9.19
CA LEU A 210 -3.26 4.09 7.95
C LEU A 210 -3.40 2.56 8.07
N TYR A 211 -2.97 1.98 9.18
CA TYR A 211 -3.08 0.53 9.44
C TYR A 211 -4.53 0.07 9.61
N SER A 212 -5.42 0.90 10.15
CA SER A 212 -6.83 0.55 10.28
C SER A 212 -7.54 0.49 8.93
N TYR A 213 -7.08 1.26 7.95
CA TYR A 213 -7.68 1.32 6.62
C TYR A 213 -7.22 0.17 5.72
N PHE A 214 -5.92 -0.12 5.70
CA PHE A 214 -5.34 -1.08 4.77
C PHE A 214 -4.97 -2.43 5.40
N GLY A 215 -5.07 -2.55 6.75
CA GLY A 215 -4.54 -3.68 7.51
C GLY A 215 -3.01 -3.61 7.70
N GLU A 216 -2.52 -4.08 8.85
CA GLU A 216 -1.08 -4.03 9.19
C GLU A 216 -0.21 -4.76 8.16
N ASP A 217 -0.72 -5.83 7.55
CA ASP A 217 0.01 -6.66 6.57
C ASP A 217 0.03 -6.05 5.16
N ASN A 218 -0.85 -5.07 4.87
CA ASN A 218 -1.06 -4.53 3.53
C ASN A 218 -0.49 -3.11 3.34
N VAL A 219 0.07 -2.53 4.39
CA VAL A 219 0.68 -1.20 4.35
C VAL A 219 2.13 -1.29 4.72
N SER A 220 3.02 -1.05 3.78
CA SER A 220 4.40 -0.70 4.09
C SER A 220 4.62 0.78 3.80
N ILE A 221 5.08 1.50 4.82
CA ILE A 221 5.54 2.87 4.66
C ILE A 221 7.05 2.78 4.48
N ASN A 222 7.56 3.17 3.32
CA ASN A 222 9.00 3.21 3.10
C ASN A 222 9.67 4.30 3.96
N GLU A 223 11.01 4.35 3.98
CA GLU A 223 11.78 5.35 4.73
C GLU A 223 11.41 6.80 4.37
N ASP A 224 10.93 7.02 3.15
CA ASP A 224 10.46 8.32 2.66
C ASP A 224 9.01 8.62 3.06
N GLY A 225 8.34 7.75 3.81
CA GLY A 225 6.95 7.91 4.25
C GLY A 225 5.92 7.76 3.14
N LEU A 226 6.29 7.24 1.97
CA LEU A 226 5.36 6.94 0.89
C LEU A 226 4.56 5.69 1.21
N LEU A 227 3.26 5.80 1.07
CA LEU A 227 2.34 4.68 1.20
C LEU A 227 2.58 3.72 0.03
N LEU A 228 3.27 2.62 0.28
CA LEU A 228 3.36 1.51 -0.65
C LEU A 228 2.21 0.56 -0.28
N MET A 229 1.13 0.59 -1.03
CA MET A 229 0.12 -0.46 -0.95
C MET A 229 0.80 -1.78 -1.29
N ALA A 230 0.81 -2.72 -0.35
CA ALA A 230 1.19 -4.08 -0.65
C ALA A 230 0.26 -4.59 -1.75
N ILE A 231 0.85 -5.05 -2.85
CA ILE A 231 0.11 -5.61 -3.98
C ILE A 231 -0.27 -7.02 -3.57
N ASP A 232 -1.38 -7.15 -2.83
CA ASP A 232 -2.00 -8.43 -2.54
C ASP A 232 -2.76 -8.95 -3.78
N GLU A 233 -3.06 -10.25 -3.83
CA GLU A 233 -3.81 -10.88 -4.93
C GLU A 233 -5.16 -10.20 -5.21
N HIS A 234 -5.77 -9.56 -4.21
CA HIS A 234 -7.01 -8.78 -4.33
C HIS A 234 -6.83 -7.36 -4.90
N SER A 235 -5.60 -6.85 -4.96
CA SER A 235 -5.29 -5.51 -5.49
C SER A 235 -5.41 -5.39 -7.01
N ASN A 236 -5.55 -6.50 -7.73
CA ASN A 236 -5.61 -6.51 -9.20
C ASN A 236 -6.83 -5.75 -9.77
N GLU A 237 -7.91 -5.60 -9.00
CA GLU A 237 -9.09 -4.80 -9.41
C GLU A 237 -9.08 -3.40 -8.79
N TYR A 238 -8.53 -3.26 -7.59
CA TYR A 238 -8.54 -2.02 -6.82
C TYR A 238 -7.68 -0.93 -7.47
N MET A 239 -6.40 -1.19 -7.75
CA MET A 239 -5.49 -0.20 -8.34
C MET A 239 -5.94 0.32 -9.72
N PRO A 240 -6.44 -0.53 -10.65
CA PRO A 240 -7.03 -0.03 -11.90
C PRO A 240 -8.26 0.85 -11.69
N ASN A 241 -9.10 0.58 -10.67
CA ASN A 241 -10.27 1.39 -10.37
C ASN A 241 -9.87 2.75 -9.79
N LEU A 242 -8.89 2.81 -8.89
CA LEU A 242 -8.28 4.05 -8.41
C LEU A 242 -7.78 4.92 -9.58
N HIS A 243 -7.01 4.32 -10.46
CA HIS A 243 -6.50 5.04 -11.63
C HIS A 243 -7.63 5.55 -12.54
N ARG A 244 -8.66 4.73 -12.81
CA ARG A 244 -9.83 5.15 -13.59
C ARG A 244 -10.58 6.31 -12.91
N SER A 245 -10.74 6.26 -11.59
CA SER A 245 -11.38 7.32 -10.80
C SER A 245 -10.62 8.63 -10.90
N SER A 246 -9.29 8.60 -10.80
CA SER A 246 -8.43 9.77 -10.99
C SER A 246 -8.57 10.36 -12.39
N LEU A 247 -8.52 9.53 -13.43
CA LEU A 247 -8.70 9.96 -14.82
C LEU A 247 -10.10 10.52 -15.07
N TRP A 248 -11.13 9.94 -14.46
CA TRP A 248 -12.50 10.44 -14.58
C TRP A 248 -12.64 11.84 -13.96
N ILE A 249 -12.17 12.04 -12.73
CA ILE A 249 -12.15 13.37 -12.09
C ILE A 249 -11.41 14.37 -12.97
N HIS A 250 -10.25 14.00 -13.46
CA HIS A 250 -9.43 14.88 -14.32
C HIS A 250 -10.21 15.33 -15.58
N LYS A 251 -10.85 14.39 -16.25
CA LYS A 251 -11.67 14.65 -17.45
C LYS A 251 -12.88 15.56 -17.16
N GLU A 252 -13.56 15.35 -16.03
CA GLU A 252 -14.69 16.22 -15.64
C GLU A 252 -14.23 17.64 -15.35
N LEU A 253 -13.04 17.81 -14.78
CA LEU A 253 -12.47 19.12 -14.45
C LEU A 253 -11.83 19.84 -15.64
N GLU A 254 -11.49 19.16 -16.76
CA GLU A 254 -10.84 19.78 -17.93
C GLU A 254 -11.60 20.99 -18.51
N ASN A 255 -12.94 20.97 -18.41
CA ASN A 255 -13.79 22.04 -18.98
C ASN A 255 -14.30 23.03 -17.92
N ILE A 256 -13.78 22.94 -16.71
CA ILE A 256 -14.21 23.78 -15.57
C ILE A 256 -13.14 24.83 -15.31
N ASP A 257 -13.55 26.10 -15.29
CA ASP A 257 -12.63 27.19 -14.91
C ASP A 257 -12.42 27.22 -13.39
N LEU A 258 -11.29 26.70 -12.98
CA LEU A 258 -10.86 26.72 -11.58
C LEU A 258 -9.90 27.88 -11.25
N ASN A 259 -9.63 28.83 -12.17
CA ASN A 259 -8.75 29.95 -11.91
C ASN A 259 -9.31 30.92 -10.87
N SER A 260 -8.44 31.41 -10.01
CA SER A 260 -8.78 32.34 -8.93
C SER A 260 -9.84 31.78 -7.95
N LYS A 261 -9.89 30.47 -7.79
CA LYS A 261 -10.79 29.73 -6.91
C LYS A 261 -10.08 29.28 -5.64
N VAL A 262 -10.87 29.01 -4.61
CA VAL A 262 -10.43 28.31 -3.40
C VAL A 262 -10.87 26.85 -3.52
N ILE A 263 -9.90 25.94 -3.58
CA ILE A 263 -10.14 24.53 -3.88
C ILE A 263 -9.69 23.68 -2.69
N LEU A 264 -10.60 22.86 -2.15
CA LEU A 264 -10.34 21.96 -1.05
C LEU A 264 -10.00 20.55 -1.53
N PHE A 265 -8.93 19.99 -0.99
CA PHE A 265 -8.50 18.61 -1.15
C PHE A 265 -8.51 17.93 0.23
N PRO A 266 -9.52 17.12 0.56
CA PRO A 266 -9.56 16.41 1.81
C PRO A 266 -8.62 15.21 1.81
N GLU A 267 -7.88 15.00 2.90
CA GLU A 267 -7.09 13.82 3.22
C GLU A 267 -6.28 13.23 2.05
N LEU A 268 -6.62 12.00 1.61
CA LEU A 268 -5.94 11.29 0.54
C LEU A 268 -6.06 11.96 -0.84
N SER A 269 -6.99 12.90 -0.99
CA SER A 269 -7.14 13.67 -2.24
C SER A 269 -5.88 14.48 -2.61
N MET A 270 -4.97 14.65 -1.67
CA MET A 270 -3.64 15.20 -1.91
C MET A 270 -2.82 14.36 -2.90
N GLN A 271 -3.08 13.04 -2.97
CA GLN A 271 -2.48 12.15 -3.98
C GLN A 271 -2.92 12.55 -5.40
N TYR A 272 -4.19 12.92 -5.58
CA TYR A 272 -4.68 13.46 -6.86
C TYR A 272 -3.98 14.76 -7.21
N LEU A 273 -3.89 15.71 -6.26
CA LEU A 273 -3.18 16.97 -6.46
C LEU A 273 -1.72 16.73 -6.89
N TYR A 274 -1.01 15.82 -6.24
CA TYR A 274 0.36 15.46 -6.62
C TYR A 274 0.45 14.87 -8.03
N SER A 275 -0.44 13.95 -8.38
CA SER A 275 -0.43 13.28 -9.68
C SER A 275 -0.71 14.23 -10.84
N HIS A 276 -1.48 15.30 -10.62
CA HIS A 276 -1.94 16.24 -11.63
C HIS A 276 -1.39 17.66 -11.46
N CYS A 277 -0.44 17.89 -10.56
CA CYS A 277 0.11 19.24 -10.30
C CYS A 277 0.85 19.86 -11.51
N HIS A 278 1.21 19.05 -12.50
CA HIS A 278 1.83 19.50 -13.74
C HIS A 278 0.84 19.87 -14.86
N ASP A 279 -0.45 19.56 -14.69
CA ASP A 279 -1.46 19.65 -15.74
C ASP A 279 -2.18 21.01 -15.80
N ASN A 280 -1.44 22.11 -15.60
CA ASN A 280 -1.98 23.47 -15.64
C ASN A 280 -3.15 23.71 -14.64
N LEU A 281 -3.14 23.04 -13.50
CA LEU A 281 -4.08 23.35 -12.44
C LEU A 281 -3.94 24.84 -12.04
N ALA A 282 -4.96 25.57 -12.33
CA ALA A 282 -5.36 26.93 -11.88
C ALA A 282 -4.28 27.74 -11.12
N TYR A 283 -3.29 28.28 -11.81
CA TYR A 283 -2.10 28.95 -11.24
C TYR A 283 -2.39 30.07 -10.21
N ASN A 284 -3.54 30.70 -10.29
CA ASN A 284 -3.92 31.81 -9.40
C ASN A 284 -4.84 31.37 -8.25
N SER A 285 -5.10 30.07 -8.11
CA SER A 285 -5.99 29.54 -7.10
C SER A 285 -5.27 29.28 -5.78
N ILE A 286 -6.04 29.24 -4.71
CA ILE A 286 -5.57 28.81 -3.40
C ILE A 286 -6.07 27.37 -3.18
N PHE A 287 -5.12 26.49 -2.94
CA PHE A 287 -5.41 25.10 -2.61
C PHE A 287 -5.41 24.92 -1.11
N ILE A 288 -6.45 24.31 -0.56
CA ILE A 288 -6.53 23.96 0.85
C ILE A 288 -6.42 22.44 0.94
N VAL A 289 -5.47 21.97 1.69
CA VAL A 289 -5.26 20.54 1.96
C VAL A 289 -5.52 20.29 3.44
N THR A 290 -6.45 19.40 3.73
CA THR A 290 -6.76 19.00 5.10
C THR A 290 -6.40 17.53 5.33
N SER A 291 -5.85 17.20 6.49
CA SER A 291 -5.60 15.82 6.91
C SER A 291 -5.57 15.75 8.44
N PRO A 292 -5.98 14.63 9.05
CA PRO A 292 -5.76 14.38 10.47
C PRO A 292 -4.29 14.02 10.77
N SER A 293 -3.49 13.64 9.76
CA SER A 293 -2.12 13.16 9.89
C SER A 293 -1.09 14.21 9.46
N GLU A 294 -0.21 14.60 10.39
CA GLU A 294 0.92 15.48 10.10
C GLU A 294 1.92 14.81 9.17
N ARG A 295 2.21 13.52 9.38
CA ARG A 295 3.16 12.74 8.58
C ARG A 295 2.74 12.71 7.12
N THR A 296 1.46 12.43 6.85
CA THR A 296 0.92 12.41 5.48
C THR A 296 1.10 13.77 4.79
N ILE A 297 0.77 14.87 5.49
CA ILE A 297 0.97 16.21 4.95
C ILE A 297 2.45 16.48 4.66
N GLN A 298 3.34 16.20 5.60
CA GLN A 298 4.77 16.51 5.42
C GLN A 298 5.38 15.78 4.23
N THR A 299 5.08 14.49 4.09
CA THR A 299 5.57 13.67 2.98
C THR A 299 5.09 14.19 1.64
N MET A 300 3.78 14.37 1.49
CA MET A 300 3.20 14.80 0.22
C MET A 300 3.58 16.23 -0.14
N ARG A 301 3.67 17.11 0.87
CA ARG A 301 4.11 18.51 0.69
C ARG A 301 5.50 18.60 0.07
N GLN A 302 6.45 17.77 0.50
CA GLN A 302 7.79 17.72 -0.08
C GLN A 302 7.73 17.36 -1.57
N HIS A 303 6.95 16.35 -1.92
CA HIS A 303 6.81 15.91 -3.32
C HIS A 303 6.13 16.97 -4.18
N ILE A 304 5.04 17.58 -3.70
CA ILE A 304 4.33 18.64 -4.43
C ILE A 304 5.22 19.89 -4.57
N ALA A 305 5.94 20.30 -3.53
CA ALA A 305 6.83 21.44 -3.58
C ALA A 305 7.97 21.26 -4.60
N ASN A 306 8.50 20.06 -4.73
CA ASN A 306 9.50 19.73 -5.73
C ASN A 306 8.93 19.72 -7.16
N ALA A 307 7.70 19.24 -7.33
CA ALA A 307 7.04 19.09 -8.61
C ALA A 307 6.44 20.42 -9.11
N ALA A 308 5.81 21.21 -8.22
CA ALA A 308 5.07 22.41 -8.53
C ALA A 308 5.24 23.51 -7.46
N PRO A 309 6.43 24.09 -7.32
CA PRO A 309 6.76 25.05 -6.25
C PRO A 309 5.95 26.35 -6.33
N TYR A 310 5.27 26.61 -7.45
CA TYR A 310 4.45 27.81 -7.68
C TYR A 310 3.02 27.69 -7.12
N LEU A 311 2.57 26.51 -6.68
CA LEU A 311 1.24 26.32 -6.15
C LEU A 311 1.12 26.98 -4.74
N LYS A 312 0.02 27.71 -4.55
CA LYS A 312 -0.31 28.35 -3.27
C LYS A 312 -1.17 27.38 -2.44
N ILE A 313 -0.54 26.62 -1.55
CA ILE A 313 -1.22 25.58 -0.79
C ILE A 313 -1.22 25.90 0.70
N ALA A 314 -2.41 25.95 1.28
CA ALA A 314 -2.64 26.07 2.71
C ALA A 314 -2.86 24.66 3.31
N TYR A 315 -1.93 24.19 4.12
CA TYR A 315 -2.02 22.89 4.80
C TYR A 315 -2.63 23.05 6.18
N ILE A 316 -3.64 22.26 6.51
CA ILE A 316 -4.36 22.32 7.78
C ILE A 316 -4.49 20.90 8.35
N ILE A 317 -3.94 20.69 9.54
CA ILE A 317 -4.18 19.47 10.32
C ILE A 317 -5.45 19.68 11.13
N ASN A 318 -6.44 18.85 10.85
CA ASN A 318 -7.76 18.94 11.45
C ASN A 318 -8.41 17.54 11.55
N GLN A 319 -9.01 17.25 12.71
CA GLN A 319 -9.68 15.97 12.98
C GLN A 319 -11.19 16.08 13.13
N ASP A 320 -11.73 17.27 13.38
CA ASP A 320 -13.15 17.46 13.71
C ASP A 320 -13.96 18.22 12.65
N GLY A 321 -13.35 18.52 11.49
CA GLY A 321 -13.97 19.27 10.40
C GLY A 321 -14.19 20.76 10.67
N LYS A 322 -13.82 21.27 11.84
CA LYS A 322 -13.93 22.70 12.16
C LYS A 322 -12.72 23.46 11.65
N LEU A 323 -12.79 23.84 10.41
CA LEU A 323 -11.70 24.53 9.74
C LEU A 323 -11.63 26.01 10.16
N PRO A 324 -10.43 26.58 10.35
CA PRO A 324 -10.26 27.99 10.68
C PRO A 324 -10.43 28.87 9.43
N LEU A 325 -11.54 28.68 8.72
CA LEU A 325 -11.84 29.30 7.45
C LEU A 325 -13.16 30.10 7.51
N ARG A 326 -13.29 31.05 6.62
CA ARG A 326 -14.52 31.80 6.41
C ARG A 326 -15.60 30.88 5.84
N THR A 327 -16.85 31.02 6.33
CA THR A 327 -18.00 30.34 5.75
C THR A 327 -18.17 30.73 4.28
N GLY A 328 -18.57 29.75 3.45
CA GLY A 328 -18.81 29.94 2.02
C GLY A 328 -17.59 30.37 1.20
N CYS A 329 -16.36 30.05 1.63
CA CYS A 329 -15.17 30.47 0.89
C CYS A 329 -14.58 29.40 -0.05
N ILE A 330 -15.07 28.18 0.02
CA ILE A 330 -14.59 27.08 -0.82
C ILE A 330 -15.42 27.02 -2.10
N ASP A 331 -14.79 27.30 -3.24
CA ASP A 331 -15.44 27.30 -4.56
C ASP A 331 -15.46 25.93 -5.21
N ALA A 332 -14.54 25.01 -4.83
CA ALA A 332 -14.53 23.65 -5.33
C ALA A 332 -13.99 22.69 -4.27
N VAL A 333 -14.52 21.46 -4.27
CA VAL A 333 -14.02 20.34 -3.48
C VAL A 333 -13.63 19.22 -4.44
N ILE A 334 -12.38 18.78 -4.39
CA ILE A 334 -11.90 17.64 -5.16
C ILE A 334 -11.62 16.52 -4.17
N ASP A 335 -12.56 15.57 -4.08
CA ASP A 335 -12.57 14.49 -3.13
C ASP A 335 -12.19 13.16 -3.78
N TYR A 336 -10.91 12.99 -4.05
CA TYR A 336 -10.37 11.72 -4.53
C TYR A 336 -10.15 10.78 -3.35
N MET A 337 -11.21 10.03 -2.98
CA MET A 337 -11.23 9.07 -1.86
C MET A 337 -10.90 9.66 -0.48
N GLY A 338 -10.79 10.99 -0.37
CA GLY A 338 -10.34 11.63 0.87
C GLY A 338 -11.38 11.56 1.98
N SER A 339 -12.68 11.59 1.64
CA SER A 339 -13.78 11.54 2.61
C SER A 339 -14.17 10.12 3.04
N CYS A 340 -13.70 9.08 2.35
CA CYS A 340 -14.07 7.69 2.63
C CYS A 340 -13.72 7.27 4.06
N ASN A 341 -12.58 7.74 4.57
CA ASN A 341 -12.09 7.37 5.89
C ASN A 341 -13.04 7.81 7.02
N LEU A 342 -13.49 9.06 7.01
CA LEU A 342 -14.39 9.56 8.04
C LEU A 342 -15.76 8.91 7.98
N GLY A 343 -16.27 8.60 6.79
CA GLY A 343 -17.54 7.91 6.60
C GLY A 343 -17.51 6.49 7.13
N PHE A 344 -16.45 5.76 6.87
CA PHE A 344 -16.33 4.35 7.23
C PHE A 344 -16.03 4.14 8.73
N PHE A 345 -15.06 4.88 9.29
CA PHE A 345 -14.59 4.65 10.67
C PHE A 345 -15.36 5.44 11.72
N GLU A 346 -15.75 6.69 11.42
CA GLU A 346 -16.40 7.56 12.38
C GLU A 346 -17.91 7.69 12.16
N GLN A 347 -18.48 7.09 11.11
CA GLN A 347 -19.90 7.22 10.71
C GLN A 347 -20.33 8.69 10.56
N LYS A 348 -19.39 9.56 10.22
CA LYS A 348 -19.64 10.98 9.98
C LYS A 348 -19.52 11.27 8.50
N HIS A 349 -20.47 11.99 7.96
CA HIS A 349 -20.38 12.47 6.59
C HIS A 349 -19.46 13.68 6.52
N TYR A 350 -18.32 13.54 5.85
CA TYR A 350 -17.35 14.60 5.69
C TYR A 350 -17.97 15.89 5.13
N PHE A 351 -18.86 15.76 4.14
CA PHE A 351 -19.53 16.91 3.54
C PHE A 351 -20.42 17.68 4.52
N ASP A 352 -21.06 17.01 5.49
CA ASP A 352 -21.83 17.68 6.54
C ASP A 352 -20.92 18.56 7.41
N MET A 353 -19.69 18.08 7.64
CA MET A 353 -18.71 18.81 8.47
C MET A 353 -18.14 20.04 7.76
N ILE A 354 -17.88 19.96 6.46
CA ILE A 354 -17.30 21.06 5.67
C ILE A 354 -18.35 21.97 5.02
N SER A 355 -19.63 21.56 4.99
CA SER A 355 -20.71 22.31 4.34
C SER A 355 -20.77 23.79 4.71
N PRO A 356 -20.49 24.23 5.95
CA PRO A 356 -20.49 25.64 6.27
C PRO A 356 -19.46 26.48 5.49
N TYR A 357 -18.39 25.83 5.03
CA TYR A 357 -17.27 26.51 4.35
C TYR A 357 -17.43 26.48 2.82
N VAL A 358 -18.28 25.60 2.30
CA VAL A 358 -18.52 25.44 0.86
C VAL A 358 -19.48 26.52 0.36
N ALA A 359 -19.19 27.16 -0.76
CA ALA A 359 -20.04 28.16 -1.38
C ALA A 359 -21.29 27.50 -1.98
N ASP A 360 -22.40 28.24 -2.10
CA ASP A 360 -23.67 27.72 -2.61
C ASP A 360 -23.58 27.12 -4.03
N GLU A 361 -22.72 27.69 -4.88
CA GLU A 361 -22.49 27.24 -6.25
C GLU A 361 -21.15 26.49 -6.43
N ALA A 362 -20.63 25.92 -5.35
CA ALA A 362 -19.35 25.23 -5.40
C ALA A 362 -19.41 23.96 -6.25
N ILE A 363 -18.30 23.68 -6.91
CA ILE A 363 -18.11 22.44 -7.69
C ILE A 363 -17.65 21.35 -6.75
N ILE A 364 -18.32 20.20 -6.77
CA ILE A 364 -17.92 19.02 -6.03
C ILE A 364 -17.62 17.90 -7.02
N ALA A 365 -16.37 17.51 -7.12
CA ALA A 365 -15.92 16.38 -7.92
C ALA A 365 -15.25 15.35 -7.00
N GLY A 366 -15.76 14.12 -6.99
CA GLY A 366 -15.23 13.12 -6.08
C GLY A 366 -15.61 11.70 -6.43
N THR A 367 -14.96 10.77 -5.75
CA THR A 367 -15.22 9.33 -5.83
C THR A 367 -15.37 8.76 -4.43
N THR A 368 -16.34 7.88 -4.26
CA THR A 368 -16.54 7.13 -3.01
C THR A 368 -16.46 5.64 -3.31
N GLU A 369 -15.93 4.88 -2.37
CA GLU A 369 -16.02 3.43 -2.41
C GLU A 369 -17.33 2.97 -1.73
N TYR A 370 -18.02 2.06 -2.39
CA TYR A 370 -19.12 1.31 -1.80
C TYR A 370 -18.63 -0.13 -1.55
N TYR A 371 -18.67 -0.55 -0.30
CA TYR A 371 -18.44 -1.93 0.11
C TYR A 371 -19.77 -2.67 0.28
#